data_89853710d15a3f9f45f6f65585107879
#
_entry.id   89853710d15a3f9f45f6f65585107879
#
_cell.length_a   1.000
_cell.length_b   1.000
_cell.length_c   1.000
_cell.angle_alpha   90.00
_cell.angle_beta   90.00
_cell.angle_gamma   90.00
#
_symmetry.space_group_name_H-M   'P 1'
#
loop_
_entity.id
_entity.type
_entity.pdbx_description
1 polymer ?
#
loop_
_entity_poly.entity_id
_entity_poly.type
_entity_poly.pdbx_seq_one_letter_code
_entity_poly.pdbx_strand_id
1 'polypeptide(L)'
;MKFTKKLYEGATLYGNNMYVNDIDVLPDATEFKFLGEAPYTGIKYYYLRNINKSFPNVRRIYIDKNVCGIQMNNQLFPNVEEIVSDNDTYKNTGAGMLMRITGKNTGTLINTFCKKPGEPMDMKNVVAITSMAFTGCKSANFINMKFEDISCDVDAFKGYEGVGDLPVVEGVHMLGNMVMEVCDRVPDSARNISKSVDFSGRTLTVHDISIIARLYSEYRPSKVIIDNDGVINPRDLRTVLRYVGIEGIEISASNPYYSTHDGIVYNHDRTYLFGCPSGRTGKVVIPDGVKEINESAFYGCKITDIVIPDSVTEIGASAFVSTDIESFTFSKSMDTITESMFSSCRNLTDIKIPAHIRKIEKYAFSNIKIHSVELTEGLTEIGANAFIFNPDCDYDTEVILPASIKKLDSHSLYGVKHIIVTTDSNGMLPHNLFDAIGTGNNSFKRISTKLTVDGKDYLIPFAGGQLSKWDEYFKMIPFDENIILHFYQDIDDREPDFIRRFLIELYPTIDNQKIKTEIGKKLRAFQRSIFKMCLSDTDASGNKINDNSNDKLLLKYLSYNLCTENALKTLANNANKLGKVDINAYALQAISNLNDSKKTSFRL
;
A
#
# COMPACT_ATOMS: atom_id res chain seq x y z
N MET A 1 30.13 2.87 -0.47
CA MET A 1 30.64 2.32 0.79
C MET A 1 31.98 1.66 0.50
N LYS A 2 33.06 2.09 1.15
CA LYS A 2 34.37 1.40 1.02
C LYS A 2 34.31 0.14 1.85
N PHE A 3 34.35 -1.02 1.22
CA PHE A 3 34.55 -2.29 1.90
C PHE A 3 35.97 -2.35 2.46
N THR A 4 36.10 -2.51 3.75
CA THR A 4 37.38 -2.73 4.41
C THR A 4 37.62 -4.23 4.48
N LYS A 5 38.77 -4.69 3.98
CA LYS A 5 39.22 -6.07 4.14
C LYS A 5 40.08 -6.15 5.40
N LYS A 6 39.69 -6.99 6.35
CA LYS A 6 40.53 -7.31 7.54
C LYS A 6 40.90 -8.77 7.52
N LEU A 7 42.19 -9.05 7.69
CA LEU A 7 42.75 -10.41 7.82
C LEU A 7 42.90 -10.73 9.30
N TYR A 8 42.33 -11.86 9.73
CA TYR A 8 42.55 -12.44 11.05
C TYR A 8 43.13 -13.86 10.91
N GLU A 9 43.61 -14.46 12.00
CA GLU A 9 44.10 -15.84 12.01
C GLU A 9 43.10 -16.79 11.33
N GLY A 10 43.44 -17.29 10.14
CA GLY A 10 42.66 -18.25 9.37
C GLY A 10 41.43 -17.71 8.61
N ALA A 11 41.13 -16.42 8.67
CA ALA A 11 39.95 -15.87 7.98
C ALA A 11 40.15 -14.44 7.48
N THR A 12 39.46 -14.11 6.41
CA THR A 12 39.29 -12.73 5.88
C THR A 12 37.87 -12.26 6.08
N LEU A 13 37.69 -11.09 6.70
CA LEU A 13 36.39 -10.48 6.94
C LEU A 13 36.20 -9.30 5.99
N TYR A 14 35.03 -9.21 5.37
CA TYR A 14 34.63 -8.14 4.46
C TYR A 14 33.44 -7.37 5.02
N GLY A 15 33.53 -6.05 5.04
CA GLY A 15 32.44 -5.22 5.56
C GLY A 15 32.88 -3.77 5.77
N ASN A 16 32.31 -3.12 6.77
CA ASN A 16 32.73 -1.80 7.23
C ASN A 16 33.22 -1.84 8.69
N ASN A 17 33.49 -0.69 9.27
CA ASN A 17 34.06 -0.61 10.63
C ASN A 17 33.17 -1.22 11.74
N MET A 18 31.88 -1.45 11.48
CA MET A 18 30.97 -2.03 12.49
C MET A 18 30.37 -3.37 12.08
N TYR A 19 30.29 -3.66 10.79
CA TYR A 19 29.52 -4.77 10.24
C TYR A 19 30.38 -5.62 9.33
N VAL A 20 30.36 -6.95 9.56
CA VAL A 20 30.90 -7.97 8.65
C VAL A 20 29.73 -8.56 7.88
N ASN A 21 29.79 -8.45 6.55
CA ASN A 21 28.71 -8.90 5.65
C ASN A 21 29.12 -10.09 4.78
N ASP A 22 30.43 -10.42 4.73
CA ASP A 22 30.94 -11.59 4.06
C ASP A 22 32.26 -12.03 4.70
N ILE A 23 32.60 -13.31 4.59
CA ILE A 23 33.82 -13.92 5.12
C ILE A 23 34.42 -14.92 4.15
N ASP A 24 35.73 -15.06 4.17
CA ASP A 24 36.45 -16.20 3.60
C ASP A 24 37.30 -16.85 4.71
N VAL A 25 37.21 -18.17 4.84
CA VAL A 25 37.97 -18.94 5.80
C VAL A 25 38.96 -19.81 5.04
N LEU A 26 40.19 -19.87 5.53
CA LEU A 26 41.23 -20.71 4.88
C LEU A 26 40.79 -22.19 4.89
N PRO A 27 41.14 -22.96 3.84
CA PRO A 27 40.67 -24.34 3.69
C PRO A 27 41.15 -25.29 4.84
N ASP A 28 42.24 -24.96 5.47
CA ASP A 28 42.83 -25.73 6.56
C ASP A 28 42.45 -25.22 7.97
N ALA A 29 41.71 -24.11 8.05
CA ALA A 29 41.29 -23.55 9.32
C ALA A 29 40.25 -24.44 10.01
N THR A 30 40.50 -24.85 11.22
CA THR A 30 39.60 -25.66 12.06
C THR A 30 38.83 -24.83 13.08
N GLU A 31 39.19 -23.55 13.26
CA GLU A 31 38.53 -22.60 14.16
C GLU A 31 38.11 -21.34 13.41
N PHE A 32 36.98 -20.80 13.78
CA PHE A 32 36.54 -19.45 13.36
C PHE A 32 36.24 -18.59 14.59
N LYS A 33 36.75 -17.35 14.58
CA LYS A 33 36.57 -16.39 15.68
C LYS A 33 35.67 -15.25 15.30
N PHE A 34 34.52 -15.10 15.95
CA PHE A 34 33.74 -13.87 15.96
C PHE A 34 34.44 -12.87 16.90
N LEU A 35 35.20 -11.96 16.33
CA LEU A 35 35.95 -10.97 17.09
C LEU A 35 35.17 -9.67 17.22
N GLY A 36 35.11 -9.12 18.42
CA GLY A 36 34.54 -7.82 18.71
C GLY A 36 35.64 -6.84 19.16
N GLU A 37 35.74 -5.68 18.50
CA GLU A 37 36.69 -4.66 18.93
C GLU A 37 36.10 -3.79 20.05
N ALA A 38 36.95 -3.13 20.83
CA ALA A 38 36.59 -2.34 22.02
C ALA A 38 35.56 -1.23 21.72
N PRO A 39 34.82 -0.74 22.73
CA PRO A 39 33.73 0.21 22.54
C PRO A 39 34.20 1.45 21.76
N TYR A 40 33.41 1.81 20.72
CA TYR A 40 33.53 2.97 19.83
C TYR A 40 34.39 2.88 18.55
N THR A 41 35.21 1.84 18.33
CA THR A 41 36.06 1.73 17.15
C THR A 41 36.20 0.30 16.65
N GLY A 42 35.23 -0.24 15.87
CA GLY A 42 35.51 -1.50 15.19
C GLY A 42 34.34 -2.49 15.06
N ILE A 43 34.61 -3.68 14.55
CA ILE A 43 33.64 -4.73 14.21
C ILE A 43 32.84 -5.15 15.45
N LYS A 44 31.49 -5.17 15.32
CA LYS A 44 30.58 -5.58 16.39
C LYS A 44 29.46 -6.52 15.93
N TYR A 45 29.13 -6.50 14.65
CA TYR A 45 27.99 -7.20 14.10
C TYR A 45 28.37 -8.07 12.91
N TYR A 46 27.88 -9.30 12.87
CA TYR A 46 28.05 -10.26 11.79
C TYR A 46 26.71 -10.55 11.14
N TYR A 47 26.54 -10.11 9.89
CA TYR A 47 25.34 -10.34 9.05
C TYR A 47 25.67 -11.33 7.94
N LEU A 48 25.79 -12.61 8.28
CA LEU A 48 26.25 -13.69 7.42
C LEU A 48 25.12 -14.61 6.95
N ARG A 49 23.84 -14.20 7.14
CA ARG A 49 22.68 -15.04 6.81
C ARG A 49 22.56 -15.33 5.31
N ASN A 50 22.86 -14.34 4.46
CA ASN A 50 22.67 -14.43 3.01
C ASN A 50 23.93 -14.88 2.26
N ILE A 51 24.94 -15.36 2.96
CA ILE A 51 26.19 -15.84 2.35
C ILE A 51 25.98 -17.27 1.85
N ASN A 52 26.13 -17.48 0.55
CA ASN A 52 26.07 -18.80 -0.07
C ASN A 52 27.47 -19.45 -0.08
N LYS A 53 28.05 -19.63 1.12
CA LYS A 53 29.36 -20.27 1.35
C LYS A 53 29.21 -21.30 2.46
N SER A 54 30.13 -22.29 2.48
CA SER A 54 30.21 -23.28 3.54
C SER A 54 31.66 -23.56 3.86
N PHE A 55 32.01 -23.65 5.16
CA PHE A 55 33.34 -23.90 5.66
C PHE A 55 33.35 -25.19 6.52
N PRO A 56 33.31 -26.36 5.88
CA PRO A 56 33.06 -27.64 6.55
C PRO A 56 34.23 -28.11 7.42
N ASN A 57 35.42 -27.52 7.33
CA ASN A 57 36.59 -27.86 8.15
C ASN A 57 36.61 -27.13 9.49
N VAL A 58 35.79 -26.08 9.66
CA VAL A 58 35.67 -25.41 10.96
C VAL A 58 34.94 -26.33 11.95
N ARG A 59 35.60 -26.67 13.04
CA ARG A 59 35.11 -27.52 14.14
C ARG A 59 34.86 -26.73 15.41
N ARG A 60 35.49 -25.57 15.53
CA ARG A 60 35.40 -24.72 16.71
C ARG A 60 35.01 -23.31 16.37
N ILE A 61 34.10 -22.76 17.16
CA ILE A 61 33.68 -21.34 17.09
C ILE A 61 34.08 -20.66 18.40
N TYR A 62 34.79 -19.54 18.30
CA TYR A 62 35.04 -18.65 19.41
C TYR A 62 34.27 -17.36 19.27
N ILE A 63 33.64 -16.86 20.35
CA ILE A 63 32.87 -15.62 20.36
C ILE A 63 33.43 -14.66 21.41
N ASP A 64 34.00 -13.55 20.94
CA ASP A 64 34.56 -12.51 21.80
C ASP A 64 33.46 -11.74 22.55
N LYS A 65 33.82 -11.27 23.76
CA LYS A 65 32.92 -10.52 24.66
C LYS A 65 32.31 -9.26 24.06
N ASN A 66 32.96 -8.63 23.08
CA ASN A 66 32.51 -7.36 22.47
C ASN A 66 31.62 -7.56 21.26
N VAL A 67 31.29 -8.78 20.83
CA VAL A 67 30.37 -9.05 19.72
C VAL A 67 28.94 -8.69 20.15
N CYS A 68 28.31 -7.80 19.40
CA CYS A 68 26.96 -7.31 19.70
C CYS A 68 25.86 -8.04 18.93
N GLY A 69 26.17 -8.58 17.74
CA GLY A 69 25.17 -9.25 16.91
C GLY A 69 25.74 -10.31 15.97
N ILE A 70 25.12 -11.50 15.98
CA ILE A 70 25.43 -12.60 15.07
C ILE A 70 24.12 -13.01 14.38
N GLN A 71 24.14 -12.95 13.05
CA GLN A 71 23.13 -13.54 12.16
C GLN A 71 23.88 -14.36 11.12
N MET A 72 23.66 -15.65 11.06
CA MET A 72 24.35 -16.52 10.13
C MET A 72 23.43 -17.61 9.59
N ASN A 73 23.78 -18.11 8.40
CA ASN A 73 23.18 -19.29 7.82
C ASN A 73 23.69 -20.54 8.57
N ASN A 74 22.80 -21.48 8.85
CA ASN A 74 23.14 -22.71 9.56
C ASN A 74 24.21 -23.57 8.82
N GLN A 75 24.20 -23.52 7.47
CA GLN A 75 25.14 -24.25 6.61
C GLN A 75 26.52 -23.60 6.46
N LEU A 76 26.70 -22.40 7.02
CA LEU A 76 27.99 -21.69 6.92
C LEU A 76 29.12 -22.48 7.58
N PHE A 77 28.86 -23.07 8.75
CA PHE A 77 29.79 -23.91 9.52
C PHE A 77 29.11 -25.24 9.91
N PRO A 78 28.95 -26.18 8.96
CA PRO A 78 28.07 -27.35 9.16
C PRO A 78 28.60 -28.41 10.10
N ASN A 79 29.83 -28.33 10.55
CA ASN A 79 30.49 -29.39 11.32
C ASN A 79 31.10 -28.88 12.65
N VAL A 80 30.54 -27.81 13.22
CA VAL A 80 31.01 -27.27 14.51
C VAL A 80 30.70 -28.26 15.62
N GLU A 81 31.74 -28.56 16.40
CA GLU A 81 31.72 -29.50 17.54
C GLU A 81 31.86 -28.76 18.88
N GLU A 82 32.54 -27.61 18.88
CA GLU A 82 32.80 -26.82 20.07
C GLU A 82 32.47 -25.35 19.88
N ILE A 83 31.78 -24.75 20.86
CA ILE A 83 31.52 -23.31 20.95
C ILE A 83 32.12 -22.81 22.27
N VAL A 84 33.10 -21.93 22.15
CA VAL A 84 33.69 -21.19 23.26
C VAL A 84 33.23 -19.75 23.20
N SER A 85 32.67 -19.24 24.27
CA SER A 85 32.14 -17.88 24.29
C SER A 85 32.49 -17.15 25.58
N ASP A 86 33.24 -16.05 25.42
CA ASP A 86 33.45 -15.05 26.46
C ASP A 86 32.34 -13.99 26.48
N ASN A 87 31.37 -14.12 25.58
CA ASN A 87 30.26 -13.18 25.40
C ASN A 87 29.11 -13.52 26.36
N ASP A 88 28.54 -12.50 27.01
CA ASP A 88 27.42 -12.71 27.93
C ASP A 88 26.08 -12.95 27.21
N THR A 89 25.97 -12.51 25.97
CA THR A 89 24.75 -12.61 25.14
C THR A 89 24.67 -13.91 24.34
N TYR A 90 25.81 -14.45 23.87
CA TYR A 90 25.85 -15.64 23.02
C TYR A 90 26.47 -16.82 23.79
N LYS A 91 25.70 -17.88 23.94
CA LYS A 91 26.10 -19.06 24.73
C LYS A 91 25.87 -20.37 23.98
N ASN A 92 26.64 -21.38 24.31
CA ASN A 92 26.38 -22.77 23.94
C ASN A 92 25.19 -23.31 24.74
N THR A 93 24.25 -24.03 24.10
CA THR A 93 23.13 -24.69 24.78
C THR A 93 23.50 -25.92 25.60
N GLY A 94 24.77 -26.33 25.60
CA GLY A 94 25.21 -27.61 26.17
C GLY A 94 25.17 -28.78 25.19
N ALA A 95 24.43 -28.67 24.10
CA ALA A 95 24.38 -29.65 23.01
C ALA A 95 25.11 -29.16 21.73
N GLY A 96 26.01 -28.19 21.84
CA GLY A 96 26.75 -27.66 20.69
C GLY A 96 25.93 -26.82 19.73
N MET A 97 24.89 -26.15 20.20
CA MET A 97 24.06 -25.21 19.42
C MET A 97 24.26 -23.80 19.98
N LEU A 98 24.12 -22.77 19.11
CA LEU A 98 24.29 -21.38 19.52
C LEU A 98 22.97 -20.74 19.91
N MET A 99 22.92 -20.16 21.10
CA MET A 99 21.78 -19.43 21.63
C MET A 99 22.16 -18.00 22.00
N ARG A 100 21.27 -17.04 21.67
CA ARG A 100 21.34 -15.66 22.17
C ARG A 100 20.48 -15.53 23.43
N ILE A 101 21.08 -15.19 24.54
CA ILE A 101 20.38 -14.98 25.81
C ILE A 101 19.50 -13.72 25.73
N THR A 102 18.23 -13.88 26.08
CA THR A 102 17.22 -12.80 26.05
C THR A 102 16.53 -12.59 27.40
N GLY A 103 16.64 -13.56 28.31
CA GLY A 103 16.10 -13.51 29.66
C GLY A 103 17.12 -14.04 30.70
N LYS A 104 16.70 -14.19 31.94
CA LYS A 104 17.60 -14.58 33.06
C LYS A 104 18.32 -15.91 32.82
N ASN A 105 17.66 -16.87 32.19
CA ASN A 105 18.26 -18.18 31.79
C ASN A 105 17.64 -18.68 30.48
N THR A 106 16.93 -17.83 29.73
CA THR A 106 16.23 -18.20 28.51
C THR A 106 16.79 -17.43 27.32
N GLY A 107 16.64 -17.97 26.14
CA GLY A 107 17.18 -17.33 24.94
C GLY A 107 16.58 -17.81 23.63
N THR A 108 17.05 -17.19 22.57
CA THR A 108 16.69 -17.49 21.21
C THR A 108 17.73 -18.37 20.56
N LEU A 109 17.32 -19.53 20.02
CA LEU A 109 18.19 -20.42 19.25
C LEU A 109 18.55 -19.72 17.91
N ILE A 110 19.85 -19.60 17.66
CA ILE A 110 20.40 -18.94 16.46
C ILE A 110 20.85 -19.96 15.43
N ASN A 111 21.46 -21.07 15.84
CA ASN A 111 22.09 -22.00 14.92
C ASN A 111 22.27 -23.38 15.54
N THR A 112 21.97 -24.45 14.79
CA THR A 112 22.16 -25.85 15.17
C THR A 112 23.44 -26.45 14.60
N PHE A 113 24.18 -25.74 13.75
CA PHE A 113 25.38 -26.20 13.06
C PHE A 113 25.21 -27.54 12.33
N CYS A 114 24.05 -27.69 11.65
CA CYS A 114 23.69 -28.88 10.86
C CYS A 114 23.87 -30.21 11.62
N LYS A 115 23.33 -30.30 12.84
CA LYS A 115 23.38 -31.52 13.66
C LYS A 115 23.07 -32.77 12.83
N LYS A 116 23.91 -33.83 13.04
CA LYS A 116 23.81 -35.12 12.34
C LYS A 116 22.66 -35.97 12.90
N PRO A 117 22.19 -37.00 12.16
CA PRO A 117 21.16 -37.91 12.65
C PRO A 117 21.53 -38.49 14.03
N GLY A 118 20.57 -38.44 14.97
CA GLY A 118 20.71 -38.95 16.34
C GLY A 118 21.44 -38.04 17.32
N GLU A 119 22.16 -37.01 16.88
CA GLU A 119 22.79 -36.04 17.81
C GLU A 119 21.72 -35.27 18.61
N PRO A 120 21.88 -35.14 19.96
CA PRO A 120 20.90 -34.48 20.78
C PRO A 120 20.85 -32.97 20.48
N MET A 121 19.64 -32.43 20.43
CA MET A 121 19.33 -31.00 20.35
C MET A 121 18.63 -30.60 21.64
N ASP A 122 19.38 -30.09 22.62
CA ASP A 122 18.84 -29.67 23.90
C ASP A 122 18.14 -28.31 23.79
N MET A 123 16.82 -28.34 23.86
CA MET A 123 15.96 -27.16 23.77
C MET A 123 15.64 -26.53 25.13
N LYS A 124 16.32 -27.00 26.21
CA LYS A 124 16.17 -26.41 27.53
C LYS A 124 16.47 -24.92 27.47
N ASN A 125 15.55 -24.13 28.02
CA ASN A 125 15.65 -22.67 28.04
C ASN A 125 15.54 -21.96 26.65
N VAL A 126 15.29 -22.66 25.56
CA VAL A 126 14.96 -22.05 24.28
C VAL A 126 13.50 -21.57 24.32
N VAL A 127 13.28 -20.28 24.15
CA VAL A 127 11.96 -19.65 24.12
C VAL A 127 11.64 -19.07 22.74
N ALA A 128 12.63 -18.97 21.87
CA ALA A 128 12.44 -18.55 20.49
C ALA A 128 13.45 -19.22 19.56
N ILE A 129 13.10 -19.35 18.28
CA ILE A 129 13.96 -19.91 17.23
C ILE A 129 14.00 -18.92 16.07
N THR A 130 15.22 -18.54 15.65
CA THR A 130 15.35 -17.61 14.51
C THR A 130 15.13 -18.30 13.18
N SER A 131 14.84 -17.49 12.17
CA SER A 131 14.75 -17.92 10.78
C SER A 131 15.98 -18.73 10.36
N MET A 132 15.77 -19.86 9.68
CA MET A 132 16.79 -20.75 9.11
C MET A 132 17.74 -21.41 10.14
N ALA A 133 17.39 -21.45 11.42
CA ALA A 133 18.23 -22.05 12.45
C ALA A 133 18.44 -23.57 12.26
N PHE A 134 17.55 -24.25 11.54
CA PHE A 134 17.60 -25.68 11.28
C PHE A 134 17.96 -26.06 9.83
N THR A 135 18.28 -25.10 8.95
CA THR A 135 18.65 -25.42 7.57
C THR A 135 19.81 -26.40 7.50
N GLY A 136 19.63 -27.54 6.83
CA GLY A 136 20.65 -28.60 6.73
C GLY A 136 20.85 -29.41 8.00
N CYS A 137 20.08 -29.18 9.08
CA CYS A 137 20.09 -30.03 10.28
C CYS A 137 19.38 -31.35 9.97
N LYS A 138 20.01 -32.48 10.34
CA LYS A 138 19.53 -33.85 10.08
C LYS A 138 19.07 -34.59 11.33
N SER A 139 19.28 -34.02 12.50
CA SER A 139 18.83 -34.63 13.74
C SER A 139 17.36 -34.39 13.99
N ALA A 140 16.63 -35.40 14.41
CA ALA A 140 15.29 -35.37 14.97
C ALA A 140 15.26 -35.58 16.48
N ASN A 141 16.44 -35.65 17.12
CA ASN A 141 16.57 -35.95 18.55
C ASN A 141 16.45 -34.69 19.42
N PHE A 142 15.23 -34.15 19.52
CA PHE A 142 14.91 -33.03 20.40
C PHE A 142 14.76 -33.50 21.84
N ILE A 143 15.55 -32.94 22.76
CA ILE A 143 15.45 -33.20 24.20
C ILE A 143 15.06 -31.92 24.96
N ASN A 144 14.34 -32.05 26.07
CA ASN A 144 13.87 -30.97 26.93
C ASN A 144 12.99 -29.91 26.19
N MET A 145 12.34 -30.29 25.12
CA MET A 145 11.53 -29.39 24.30
C MET A 145 10.11 -29.29 24.84
N LYS A 146 9.63 -28.04 25.00
CA LYS A 146 8.25 -27.70 25.29
C LYS A 146 7.79 -26.71 24.22
N PHE A 147 7.23 -27.22 23.14
CA PHE A 147 6.84 -26.42 21.99
C PHE A 147 5.81 -25.35 22.27
N GLU A 148 4.95 -25.56 23.24
CA GLU A 148 3.90 -24.62 23.65
C GLU A 148 4.46 -23.25 24.05
N ASP A 149 5.71 -23.24 24.52
CA ASP A 149 6.38 -22.05 25.04
C ASP A 149 7.40 -21.44 24.05
N ILE A 150 7.57 -22.01 22.83
CA ILE A 150 8.61 -21.59 21.90
C ILE A 150 8.03 -20.77 20.73
N SER A 151 8.44 -19.53 20.62
CA SER A 151 8.17 -18.70 19.44
C SER A 151 9.16 -19.03 18.31
N CYS A 152 8.68 -19.29 17.09
CA CYS A 152 9.54 -19.57 15.95
C CYS A 152 9.35 -18.51 14.85
N ASP A 153 10.46 -18.09 14.22
CA ASP A 153 10.37 -17.31 12.98
C ASP A 153 9.77 -18.17 11.86
N VAL A 154 9.13 -17.54 10.87
CA VAL A 154 8.42 -18.21 9.76
C VAL A 154 9.29 -19.23 9.03
N ASP A 155 10.58 -18.93 8.83
CA ASP A 155 11.55 -19.80 8.13
C ASP A 155 12.46 -20.57 9.08
N ALA A 156 12.10 -20.77 10.36
CA ALA A 156 12.98 -21.41 11.36
C ALA A 156 13.44 -22.80 10.92
N PHE A 157 12.55 -23.59 10.34
CA PHE A 157 12.78 -24.97 9.89
C PHE A 157 12.93 -25.09 8.36
N LYS A 158 13.08 -23.98 7.63
CA LYS A 158 13.30 -24.03 6.19
C LYS A 158 14.57 -24.79 5.83
N GLY A 159 14.44 -25.84 5.02
CA GLY A 159 15.56 -26.73 4.67
C GLY A 159 16.03 -27.63 5.82
N TYR A 160 15.16 -27.89 6.81
CA TYR A 160 15.39 -28.90 7.83
C TYR A 160 15.30 -30.30 7.20
N GLU A 161 16.37 -31.11 7.34
CA GLU A 161 16.51 -32.42 6.69
C GLU A 161 16.16 -33.60 7.62
N GLY A 162 15.97 -33.36 8.92
CA GLY A 162 15.61 -34.38 9.90
C GLY A 162 14.12 -34.73 9.98
N VAL A 163 13.30 -34.19 9.11
CA VAL A 163 11.84 -34.37 9.15
C VAL A 163 11.42 -35.83 9.06
N GLY A 164 12.07 -36.60 8.18
CA GLY A 164 11.74 -38.01 7.95
C GLY A 164 11.89 -38.93 9.16
N ASP A 165 12.67 -38.50 10.16
CA ASP A 165 12.91 -39.26 11.42
C ASP A 165 11.97 -38.80 12.56
N LEU A 166 11.11 -37.80 12.32
CA LEU A 166 10.14 -37.33 13.29
C LEU A 166 8.94 -38.29 13.41
N PRO A 167 8.26 -38.33 14.56
CA PRO A 167 7.05 -39.10 14.74
C PRO A 167 5.99 -38.77 13.69
N VAL A 168 5.31 -39.80 13.18
CA VAL A 168 4.18 -39.63 12.25
C VAL A 168 2.88 -39.86 13.01
N VAL A 169 2.03 -38.83 13.00
CA VAL A 169 0.67 -38.88 13.59
C VAL A 169 -0.31 -38.54 12.47
N GLU A 170 -1.26 -39.46 12.19
CA GLU A 170 -2.29 -39.28 11.16
C GLU A 170 -1.75 -38.86 9.77
N GLY A 171 -0.60 -39.36 9.39
CA GLY A 171 0.03 -39.05 8.10
C GLY A 171 0.82 -37.74 8.06
N VAL A 172 1.19 -37.21 9.20
CA VAL A 172 1.96 -35.97 9.33
C VAL A 172 3.18 -36.19 10.20
N HIS A 173 4.35 -35.75 9.75
CA HIS A 173 5.52 -35.68 10.63
C HIS A 173 5.33 -34.55 11.64
N MET A 174 5.35 -34.92 12.92
CA MET A 174 5.12 -34.00 14.03
C MET A 174 6.39 -33.73 14.83
N LEU A 175 6.58 -32.47 15.20
CA LEU A 175 7.55 -32.08 16.20
C LEU A 175 6.81 -31.42 17.38
N GLY A 176 6.49 -32.23 18.41
CA GLY A 176 5.52 -31.83 19.42
C GLY A 176 4.15 -31.57 18.78
N ASN A 177 3.61 -30.37 18.95
CA ASN A 177 2.34 -29.94 18.33
C ASN A 177 2.53 -29.35 16.92
N MET A 178 3.76 -29.36 16.38
CA MET A 178 4.07 -28.77 15.09
C MET A 178 4.00 -29.80 13.99
N VAL A 179 3.21 -29.54 12.95
CA VAL A 179 3.25 -30.24 11.66
C VAL A 179 4.52 -29.80 10.94
N MET A 180 5.41 -30.71 10.67
CA MET A 180 6.67 -30.42 9.98
C MET A 180 6.59 -30.76 8.50
N GLU A 181 5.92 -31.84 8.16
CA GLU A 181 5.70 -32.30 6.80
C GLU A 181 4.49 -33.23 6.78
N VAL A 182 3.70 -33.16 5.72
CA VAL A 182 2.61 -34.11 5.50
C VAL A 182 3.14 -35.28 4.70
N CYS A 183 2.96 -36.47 5.27
CA CYS A 183 3.30 -37.71 4.59
C CYS A 183 2.24 -38.00 3.52
N ASP A 184 2.41 -37.54 2.30
CA ASP A 184 1.68 -38.16 1.22
C ASP A 184 2.28 -39.56 0.97
N ARG A 185 1.45 -40.56 0.69
CA ARG A 185 1.90 -41.89 0.30
C ARG A 185 2.57 -41.84 -1.08
N VAL A 186 3.70 -41.16 -1.15
CA VAL A 186 4.56 -41.15 -2.32
C VAL A 186 5.44 -42.38 -2.24
N PRO A 187 5.51 -43.20 -3.28
CA PRO A 187 6.38 -44.39 -3.30
C PRO A 187 7.81 -44.02 -3.00
N ASP A 188 8.55 -44.90 -2.34
CA ASP A 188 9.96 -44.73 -1.94
C ASP A 188 10.94 -44.27 -3.04
N SER A 189 10.53 -44.34 -4.30
CA SER A 189 11.31 -43.86 -5.45
C SER A 189 11.33 -42.34 -5.66
N ALA A 190 10.57 -41.57 -4.89
CA ALA A 190 10.44 -40.10 -5.04
C ALA A 190 11.16 -39.28 -3.95
N ARG A 191 12.12 -39.87 -3.24
CA ARG A 191 12.86 -39.22 -2.11
C ARG A 191 13.84 -38.12 -2.51
N ASN A 192 13.88 -37.69 -3.75
CA ASN A 192 14.62 -36.48 -4.17
C ASN A 192 13.67 -35.31 -4.33
N ILE A 193 13.06 -34.86 -3.25
CA ILE A 193 12.05 -33.81 -3.34
C ILE A 193 12.50 -32.56 -2.61
N SER A 194 13.08 -31.67 -3.37
CA SER A 194 12.95 -30.22 -3.21
C SER A 194 11.69 -29.68 -3.91
N LYS A 195 10.59 -30.45 -3.94
CA LYS A 195 9.32 -29.99 -4.52
C LYS A 195 8.35 -29.78 -3.38
N SER A 196 7.92 -28.53 -3.23
CA SER A 196 6.74 -28.13 -2.46
C SER A 196 5.58 -29.09 -2.77
N VAL A 197 5.07 -29.77 -1.75
CA VAL A 197 3.85 -30.56 -1.90
C VAL A 197 2.72 -29.57 -2.07
N ASP A 198 2.05 -29.62 -3.22
CA ASP A 198 0.90 -28.76 -3.51
C ASP A 198 -0.33 -29.33 -2.79
N PHE A 199 -0.77 -28.64 -1.73
CA PHE A 199 -2.01 -28.92 -0.99
C PHE A 199 -3.19 -28.08 -1.47
N SER A 200 -3.08 -27.41 -2.62
CA SER A 200 -4.21 -26.67 -3.17
C SER A 200 -5.43 -27.60 -3.30
N GLY A 201 -6.56 -27.16 -2.78
CA GLY A 201 -7.80 -27.95 -2.73
C GLY A 201 -7.91 -28.97 -1.59
N ARG A 202 -6.91 -29.11 -0.70
CA ARG A 202 -6.97 -30.05 0.43
C ARG A 202 -7.34 -29.36 1.74
N THR A 203 -7.87 -30.15 2.67
CA THR A 203 -8.13 -29.76 4.06
C THR A 203 -6.97 -30.19 4.95
N LEU A 204 -6.48 -29.28 5.77
CA LEU A 204 -5.44 -29.56 6.76
C LEU A 204 -6.00 -29.33 8.17
N THR A 205 -5.90 -30.36 9.02
CA THR A 205 -6.23 -30.26 10.45
C THR A 205 -4.99 -29.97 11.26
N VAL A 206 -5.05 -28.97 12.13
CA VAL A 206 -3.94 -28.56 13.00
C VAL A 206 -4.44 -28.27 14.41
N HIS A 207 -3.62 -28.62 15.41
CA HIS A 207 -3.88 -28.24 16.78
C HIS A 207 -3.38 -26.80 17.06
N ASP A 208 -2.23 -26.44 16.52
CA ASP A 208 -1.65 -25.09 16.64
C ASP A 208 -1.61 -24.37 15.28
N ILE A 209 -2.40 -23.27 15.18
CA ILE A 209 -2.50 -22.47 13.96
C ILE A 209 -1.19 -21.77 13.57
N SER A 210 -0.26 -21.59 14.52
CA SER A 210 1.06 -21.00 14.24
C SER A 210 1.84 -21.80 13.19
N ILE A 211 1.53 -23.07 13.06
CA ILE A 211 2.11 -23.99 12.08
C ILE A 211 1.73 -23.58 10.66
N ILE A 212 0.46 -23.32 10.42
CA ILE A 212 -0.01 -22.84 9.10
C ILE A 212 0.69 -21.54 8.74
N ALA A 213 0.84 -20.61 9.68
CA ALA A 213 1.52 -19.35 9.46
C ALA A 213 2.98 -19.53 8.98
N ARG A 214 3.62 -20.63 9.34
CA ARG A 214 5.01 -20.94 8.95
C ARG A 214 5.12 -21.76 7.68
N LEU A 215 4.23 -22.72 7.48
CA LEU A 215 4.31 -23.70 6.39
C LEU A 215 3.51 -23.31 5.15
N TYR A 216 2.71 -22.25 5.20
CA TYR A 216 1.80 -21.89 4.11
C TYR A 216 2.47 -21.73 2.74
N SER A 217 3.68 -21.16 2.70
CA SER A 217 4.42 -20.98 1.44
C SER A 217 4.72 -22.30 0.73
N GLU A 218 4.76 -23.40 1.49
CA GLU A 218 5.09 -24.74 1.00
C GLU A 218 3.84 -25.58 0.75
N TYR A 219 2.80 -25.45 1.58
CA TYR A 219 1.67 -26.40 1.59
C TYR A 219 0.33 -25.85 1.07
N ARG A 220 0.06 -24.58 1.10
CA ARG A 220 -1.13 -23.88 0.54
C ARG A 220 -2.46 -24.64 0.66
N PRO A 221 -2.91 -25.04 1.85
CA PRO A 221 -4.21 -25.69 2.00
C PRO A 221 -5.34 -24.75 1.64
N SER A 222 -6.44 -25.28 1.10
CA SER A 222 -7.66 -24.51 0.83
C SER A 222 -8.57 -24.39 2.05
N LYS A 223 -8.51 -25.35 2.95
CA LYS A 223 -9.29 -25.35 4.19
C LYS A 223 -8.41 -25.74 5.37
N VAL A 224 -8.62 -25.06 6.49
CA VAL A 224 -7.91 -25.33 7.74
C VAL A 224 -8.92 -25.68 8.83
N ILE A 225 -8.71 -26.80 9.51
CA ILE A 225 -9.45 -27.21 10.71
C ILE A 225 -8.52 -27.02 11.90
N ILE A 226 -8.92 -26.20 12.85
CA ILE A 226 -8.17 -25.96 14.09
C ILE A 226 -8.85 -26.78 15.19
N ASP A 227 -8.23 -27.91 15.53
CA ASP A 227 -8.69 -28.80 16.59
C ASP A 227 -8.01 -28.41 17.92
N ASN A 228 -8.41 -27.26 18.43
CA ASN A 228 -7.87 -26.68 19.65
C ASN A 228 -8.98 -26.10 20.51
N ASP A 229 -9.13 -26.62 21.73
CA ASP A 229 -10.09 -26.18 22.74
C ASP A 229 -9.55 -25.06 23.66
N GLY A 230 -8.32 -24.63 23.42
CA GLY A 230 -7.64 -23.60 24.21
C GLY A 230 -7.55 -22.25 23.50
N VAL A 231 -6.60 -21.45 23.95
CA VAL A 231 -6.35 -20.11 23.38
C VAL A 231 -5.71 -20.23 22.00
N ILE A 232 -6.35 -19.67 21.01
CA ILE A 232 -5.76 -19.46 19.68
C ILE A 232 -5.16 -18.05 19.65
N ASN A 233 -3.86 -17.95 19.26
CA ASN A 233 -3.19 -16.65 19.18
C ASN A 233 -3.88 -15.78 18.10
N PRO A 234 -4.45 -14.60 18.44
CA PRO A 234 -5.14 -13.75 17.48
C PRO A 234 -4.27 -13.26 16.33
N ARG A 235 -2.97 -13.10 16.56
CA ARG A 235 -2.00 -12.64 15.54
C ARG A 235 -1.77 -13.73 14.49
N ASP A 236 -1.59 -14.97 14.92
CA ASP A 236 -1.39 -16.10 14.02
C ASP A 236 -2.68 -16.37 13.23
N LEU A 237 -3.83 -16.29 13.87
CA LEU A 237 -5.14 -16.43 13.23
C LEU A 237 -5.34 -15.35 12.14
N ARG A 238 -5.01 -14.07 12.42
CA ARG A 238 -5.05 -13.00 11.41
C ARG A 238 -4.08 -13.25 10.26
N THR A 239 -2.90 -13.79 10.54
CA THR A 239 -1.90 -14.13 9.52
C THR A 239 -2.45 -15.20 8.58
N VAL A 240 -3.02 -16.26 9.13
CA VAL A 240 -3.60 -17.37 8.36
C VAL A 240 -4.80 -16.91 7.52
N LEU A 241 -5.68 -16.07 8.06
CA LEU A 241 -6.81 -15.49 7.34
C LEU A 241 -6.38 -14.69 6.09
N ARG A 242 -5.18 -14.14 6.08
CA ARG A 242 -4.64 -13.36 4.93
C ARG A 242 -3.98 -14.21 3.83
N TYR A 243 -3.90 -15.50 3.99
CA TYR A 243 -3.32 -16.37 2.97
C TYR A 243 -4.29 -16.62 1.82
N VAL A 244 -3.89 -16.22 0.60
CA VAL A 244 -4.73 -16.15 -0.61
C VAL A 244 -5.36 -17.49 -1.01
N GLY A 245 -4.78 -18.63 -0.62
CA GLY A 245 -5.29 -19.96 -0.97
C GLY A 245 -6.29 -20.52 0.05
N ILE A 246 -6.42 -19.93 1.25
CA ILE A 246 -7.34 -20.46 2.26
C ILE A 246 -8.73 -19.90 2.02
N GLU A 247 -9.68 -20.79 1.74
CA GLU A 247 -11.09 -20.49 1.44
C GLU A 247 -11.98 -20.59 2.68
N GLY A 248 -11.57 -21.37 3.68
CA GLY A 248 -12.34 -21.56 4.90
C GLY A 248 -11.51 -22.03 6.08
N ILE A 249 -11.91 -21.60 7.27
CA ILE A 249 -11.38 -22.07 8.55
C ILE A 249 -12.52 -22.67 9.35
N GLU A 250 -12.28 -23.83 9.96
CA GLU A 250 -13.13 -24.44 10.98
C GLU A 250 -12.38 -24.47 12.31
N ILE A 251 -13.06 -24.15 13.40
CA ILE A 251 -12.50 -24.19 14.76
C ILE A 251 -13.34 -25.16 15.56
N SER A 252 -12.69 -25.95 16.45
CA SER A 252 -13.36 -26.88 17.35
C SER A 252 -14.59 -26.24 18.02
N ALA A 253 -15.71 -26.95 18.05
CA ALA A 253 -16.94 -26.47 18.65
C ALA A 253 -16.83 -26.25 20.19
N SER A 254 -15.82 -26.87 20.81
CA SER A 254 -15.47 -26.72 22.23
C SER A 254 -14.58 -25.52 22.52
N ASN A 255 -14.07 -24.82 21.49
CA ASN A 255 -13.24 -23.64 21.71
C ASN A 255 -14.03 -22.51 22.39
N PRO A 256 -13.60 -22.02 23.57
CA PRO A 256 -14.38 -21.03 24.33
C PRO A 256 -14.22 -19.58 23.83
N TYR A 257 -13.31 -19.33 22.89
CA TYR A 257 -12.99 -17.97 22.43
C TYR A 257 -13.48 -17.66 21.02
N TYR A 258 -13.45 -18.67 20.14
CA TYR A 258 -13.78 -18.51 18.73
C TYR A 258 -14.79 -19.56 18.28
N SER A 259 -15.58 -19.20 17.30
CA SER A 259 -16.44 -20.11 16.56
C SER A 259 -16.35 -19.82 15.07
N THR A 260 -16.87 -20.71 14.26
CA THR A 260 -16.91 -20.52 12.80
C THR A 260 -18.32 -20.70 12.26
N HIS A 261 -18.62 -19.98 11.19
CA HIS A 261 -19.83 -20.15 10.40
C HIS A 261 -19.45 -19.94 8.94
N ASP A 262 -19.77 -20.90 8.09
CA ASP A 262 -19.44 -20.88 6.66
C ASP A 262 -17.96 -20.58 6.40
N GLY A 263 -17.05 -21.15 7.19
CA GLY A 263 -15.60 -20.97 7.06
C GLY A 263 -15.06 -19.60 7.52
N ILE A 264 -15.91 -18.71 8.02
CA ILE A 264 -15.59 -17.39 8.54
C ILE A 264 -15.46 -17.47 10.05
N VAL A 265 -14.51 -16.73 10.63
CA VAL A 265 -14.20 -16.76 12.07
C VAL A 265 -14.91 -15.64 12.82
N TYR A 266 -15.53 -16.01 13.93
CA TYR A 266 -16.24 -15.12 14.86
C TYR A 266 -15.69 -15.32 16.28
N ASN A 267 -16.04 -14.42 17.21
CA ASN A 267 -15.95 -14.74 18.63
C ASN A 267 -16.93 -15.89 18.96
N HIS A 268 -16.79 -16.47 20.15
CA HIS A 268 -17.59 -17.63 20.56
C HIS A 268 -19.10 -17.39 20.42
N ASP A 269 -19.59 -16.22 20.83
CA ASP A 269 -21.00 -15.84 20.85
C ASP A 269 -21.55 -15.39 19.49
N ARG A 270 -20.71 -15.32 18.47
CA ARG A 270 -21.02 -14.79 17.12
C ARG A 270 -21.59 -13.37 17.10
N THR A 271 -21.24 -12.56 18.09
CA THR A 271 -21.58 -11.13 18.10
C THR A 271 -20.54 -10.26 17.41
N TYR A 272 -19.33 -10.80 17.24
CA TYR A 272 -18.18 -10.13 16.64
C TYR A 272 -17.56 -10.99 15.52
N LEU A 273 -17.51 -10.48 14.30
CA LEU A 273 -16.85 -11.13 13.18
C LEU A 273 -15.35 -10.80 13.23
N PHE A 274 -14.53 -11.81 13.53
CA PHE A 274 -13.08 -11.66 13.67
C PHE A 274 -12.38 -11.51 12.32
N GLY A 275 -12.72 -12.36 11.32
CA GLY A 275 -12.15 -12.26 9.98
C GLY A 275 -12.58 -13.37 9.03
N CYS A 276 -12.50 -13.07 7.75
CA CYS A 276 -12.78 -13.96 6.62
C CYS A 276 -11.46 -14.38 5.95
N PRO A 277 -11.29 -15.67 5.57
CA PRO A 277 -10.14 -16.10 4.80
C PRO A 277 -10.06 -15.40 3.44
N SER A 278 -8.89 -14.93 3.05
CA SER A 278 -8.73 -14.13 1.81
C SER A 278 -8.88 -14.92 0.52
N GLY A 279 -8.83 -16.26 0.56
CA GLY A 279 -9.19 -17.13 -0.55
C GLY A 279 -10.69 -17.33 -0.74
N ARG A 280 -11.52 -16.86 0.18
CA ARG A 280 -12.99 -16.96 0.09
C ARG A 280 -13.50 -16.24 -1.14
N THR A 281 -14.35 -16.89 -1.93
CA THR A 281 -14.93 -16.38 -3.17
C THR A 281 -16.46 -16.29 -3.08
N GLY A 282 -17.06 -15.56 -4.02
CA GLY A 282 -18.49 -15.51 -4.23
C GLY A 282 -19.25 -14.75 -3.14
N LYS A 283 -20.49 -15.17 -2.87
CA LYS A 283 -21.39 -14.49 -1.93
C LYS A 283 -21.14 -14.91 -0.50
N VAL A 284 -21.15 -13.94 0.41
CA VAL A 284 -21.10 -14.14 1.87
C VAL A 284 -22.39 -13.59 2.51
N VAL A 285 -22.95 -14.36 3.43
CA VAL A 285 -24.10 -13.92 4.25
C VAL A 285 -23.67 -13.91 5.71
N ILE A 286 -23.64 -12.73 6.30
CA ILE A 286 -23.34 -12.59 7.73
C ILE A 286 -24.59 -12.95 8.55
N PRO A 287 -24.46 -13.83 9.57
CA PRO A 287 -25.59 -14.23 10.39
C PRO A 287 -26.21 -13.08 11.18
N ASP A 288 -27.53 -13.16 11.39
CA ASP A 288 -28.20 -12.28 12.35
C ASP A 288 -27.60 -12.46 13.76
N GLY A 289 -27.53 -11.34 14.49
CA GLY A 289 -26.94 -11.29 15.84
C GLY A 289 -25.49 -10.77 15.86
N VAL A 290 -24.77 -10.79 14.73
CA VAL A 290 -23.47 -10.10 14.63
C VAL A 290 -23.69 -8.60 14.83
N LYS A 291 -22.93 -7.98 15.73
CA LYS A 291 -22.99 -6.56 16.09
C LYS A 291 -21.87 -5.74 15.44
N GLU A 292 -20.70 -6.37 15.34
CA GLU A 292 -19.47 -5.70 14.92
C GLU A 292 -18.69 -6.56 13.92
N ILE A 293 -18.14 -5.92 12.89
CA ILE A 293 -17.20 -6.50 11.94
C ILE A 293 -15.83 -5.86 12.22
N ASN A 294 -14.82 -6.69 12.46
CA ASN A 294 -13.48 -6.27 12.83
C ASN A 294 -12.81 -5.42 11.74
N GLU A 295 -11.83 -4.62 12.16
CA GLU A 295 -10.88 -3.97 11.26
C GLU A 295 -10.22 -4.99 10.32
N SER A 296 -10.19 -4.68 9.02
CA SER A 296 -9.60 -5.53 7.98
C SER A 296 -10.18 -6.95 7.89
N ALA A 297 -11.41 -7.19 8.35
CA ALA A 297 -12.01 -8.52 8.46
C ALA A 297 -12.11 -9.27 7.12
N PHE A 298 -12.29 -8.59 6.01
CA PHE A 298 -12.39 -9.14 4.65
C PHE A 298 -11.23 -8.68 3.76
N TYR A 299 -10.12 -8.24 4.34
CA TYR A 299 -8.99 -7.71 3.58
C TYR A 299 -8.49 -8.71 2.52
N GLY A 300 -8.53 -8.32 1.24
CA GLY A 300 -8.04 -9.13 0.12
C GLY A 300 -8.89 -10.35 -0.23
N CYS A 301 -10.10 -10.51 0.39
CA CYS A 301 -11.01 -11.58 0.05
C CYS A 301 -11.55 -11.43 -1.37
N LYS A 302 -11.78 -12.56 -2.05
CA LYS A 302 -12.33 -12.60 -3.41
C LYS A 302 -13.85 -12.71 -3.44
N ILE A 303 -14.51 -12.17 -2.41
CA ILE A 303 -15.98 -12.12 -2.35
C ILE A 303 -16.51 -11.08 -3.34
N THR A 304 -17.59 -11.42 -4.05
CA THR A 304 -18.25 -10.56 -5.04
C THR A 304 -19.52 -9.91 -4.51
N ASP A 305 -20.12 -10.50 -3.50
CA ASP A 305 -21.37 -10.01 -2.89
C ASP A 305 -21.36 -10.32 -1.39
N ILE A 306 -21.93 -9.43 -0.58
CA ILE A 306 -22.05 -9.60 0.85
C ILE A 306 -23.39 -9.09 1.35
N VAL A 307 -24.06 -9.89 2.21
CA VAL A 307 -25.28 -9.51 2.90
C VAL A 307 -24.96 -9.24 4.36
N ILE A 308 -25.14 -7.99 4.78
CA ILE A 308 -24.93 -7.54 6.15
C ILE A 308 -26.30 -7.33 6.82
N PRO A 309 -26.60 -8.03 7.93
CA PRO A 309 -27.86 -7.87 8.63
C PRO A 309 -27.96 -6.53 9.36
N ASP A 310 -29.18 -6.07 9.61
CA ASP A 310 -29.42 -4.84 10.36
C ASP A 310 -28.99 -4.92 11.84
N SER A 311 -28.59 -6.11 12.34
CA SER A 311 -27.96 -6.26 13.66
C SER A 311 -26.55 -5.67 13.74
N VAL A 312 -25.84 -5.51 12.58
CA VAL A 312 -24.51 -4.92 12.55
C VAL A 312 -24.61 -3.41 12.70
N THR A 313 -24.03 -2.90 13.77
CA THR A 313 -24.00 -1.47 14.11
C THR A 313 -22.65 -0.82 13.82
N GLU A 314 -21.58 -1.61 13.74
CA GLU A 314 -20.22 -1.11 13.55
C GLU A 314 -19.42 -2.00 12.60
N ILE A 315 -18.71 -1.36 11.67
CA ILE A 315 -17.77 -2.00 10.75
C ILE A 315 -16.43 -1.29 10.90
N GLY A 316 -15.41 -2.06 11.24
CA GLY A 316 -14.06 -1.54 11.48
C GLY A 316 -13.41 -0.96 10.23
N ALA A 317 -12.38 -0.15 10.42
CA ALA A 317 -11.61 0.45 9.34
C ALA A 317 -11.04 -0.62 8.41
N SER A 318 -10.92 -0.30 7.10
CA SER A 318 -10.33 -1.19 6.10
C SER A 318 -11.02 -2.55 5.95
N ALA A 319 -12.26 -2.71 6.43
CA ALA A 319 -12.92 -4.01 6.53
C ALA A 319 -12.98 -4.76 5.18
N PHE A 320 -13.17 -4.08 4.07
CA PHE A 320 -13.30 -4.66 2.72
C PHE A 320 -12.18 -4.26 1.75
N VAL A 321 -11.05 -3.79 2.24
CA VAL A 321 -9.94 -3.37 1.37
C VAL A 321 -9.53 -4.48 0.42
N SER A 322 -9.39 -4.13 -0.88
CA SER A 322 -8.94 -5.04 -1.94
C SER A 322 -9.81 -6.28 -2.13
N THR A 323 -11.11 -6.18 -1.87
CA THR A 323 -12.09 -7.22 -2.20
C THR A 323 -12.56 -7.10 -3.65
N ASP A 324 -13.14 -8.19 -4.18
CA ASP A 324 -13.75 -8.24 -5.51
C ASP A 324 -15.24 -7.84 -5.51
N ILE A 325 -15.73 -7.18 -4.45
CA ILE A 325 -17.13 -6.75 -4.29
C ILE A 325 -17.55 -5.88 -5.48
N GLU A 326 -18.68 -6.24 -6.10
CA GLU A 326 -19.33 -5.52 -7.20
C GLU A 326 -20.47 -4.61 -6.69
N SER A 327 -21.13 -5.00 -5.60
CA SER A 327 -22.19 -4.23 -4.95
C SER A 327 -22.20 -4.43 -3.45
N PHE A 328 -22.73 -3.46 -2.73
CA PHE A 328 -22.79 -3.47 -1.27
C PHE A 328 -24.12 -2.89 -0.76
N THR A 329 -24.75 -3.60 0.18
CA THR A 329 -25.94 -3.10 0.88
C THR A 329 -25.58 -2.76 2.33
N PHE A 330 -25.74 -1.49 2.68
CA PHE A 330 -25.43 -1.01 4.03
C PHE A 330 -26.49 -1.45 5.04
N SER A 331 -26.06 -1.90 6.23
CA SER A 331 -26.95 -2.10 7.37
C SER A 331 -27.63 -0.79 7.73
N LYS A 332 -28.94 -0.84 8.04
CA LYS A 332 -29.69 0.36 8.45
C LYS A 332 -29.29 0.89 9.83
N SER A 333 -28.59 0.09 10.62
CA SER A 333 -28.14 0.45 11.96
C SER A 333 -26.79 1.17 12.01
N MET A 334 -26.09 1.26 10.88
CA MET A 334 -24.85 2.03 10.79
C MET A 334 -25.11 3.42 10.22
N ASP A 335 -24.39 4.43 10.69
CA ASP A 335 -24.48 5.81 10.21
C ASP A 335 -23.18 6.34 9.60
N THR A 336 -22.11 5.56 9.71
CA THR A 336 -20.76 5.97 9.29
C THR A 336 -20.14 4.90 8.39
N ILE A 337 -19.59 5.33 7.26
CA ILE A 337 -18.67 4.54 6.42
C ILE A 337 -17.26 4.82 6.90
N THR A 338 -16.62 3.82 7.48
CA THR A 338 -15.35 3.97 8.19
C THR A 338 -14.15 4.15 7.26
N GLU A 339 -13.01 4.53 7.87
CA GLU A 339 -11.75 4.79 7.16
C GLU A 339 -11.36 3.61 6.26
N SER A 340 -11.05 3.91 4.99
CA SER A 340 -10.56 2.96 3.99
C SER A 340 -11.47 1.76 3.75
N MET A 341 -12.73 1.79 4.15
CA MET A 341 -13.63 0.63 4.19
C MET A 341 -13.64 -0.16 2.87
N PHE A 342 -13.72 0.51 1.73
CA PHE A 342 -13.76 -0.08 0.38
C PHE A 342 -12.54 0.29 -0.47
N SER A 343 -11.45 0.72 0.15
CA SER A 343 -10.25 1.10 -0.61
C SER A 343 -9.77 -0.07 -1.48
N SER A 344 -9.46 0.22 -2.75
CA SER A 344 -9.00 -0.75 -3.74
C SER A 344 -10.01 -1.86 -4.12
N CYS A 345 -11.30 -1.69 -3.86
CA CYS A 345 -12.37 -2.55 -4.37
C CYS A 345 -12.63 -2.23 -5.84
N ARG A 346 -11.85 -2.80 -6.74
CA ARG A 346 -11.77 -2.39 -8.16
C ARG A 346 -13.03 -2.70 -8.98
N ASN A 347 -13.88 -3.60 -8.50
CA ASN A 347 -15.13 -4.00 -9.17
C ASN A 347 -16.34 -3.20 -8.67
N LEU A 348 -16.19 -2.43 -7.57
CA LEU A 348 -17.23 -1.56 -7.03
C LEU A 348 -17.19 -0.23 -7.78
N THR A 349 -17.95 -0.12 -8.89
CA THR A 349 -17.91 1.03 -9.79
C THR A 349 -19.05 2.01 -9.58
N ASP A 350 -20.18 1.54 -9.06
CA ASP A 350 -21.40 2.30 -8.84
C ASP A 350 -21.72 2.34 -7.36
N ILE A 351 -21.69 3.55 -6.78
CA ILE A 351 -21.79 3.75 -5.34
C ILE A 351 -23.08 4.48 -5.02
N LYS A 352 -23.93 3.84 -4.21
CA LYS A 352 -25.14 4.45 -3.69
C LYS A 352 -25.07 4.57 -2.18
N ILE A 353 -25.00 5.81 -1.68
CA ILE A 353 -24.98 6.11 -0.25
C ILE A 353 -26.40 6.32 0.26
N PRO A 354 -26.94 5.47 1.14
CA PRO A 354 -28.31 5.58 1.61
C PRO A 354 -28.50 6.71 2.63
N ALA A 355 -29.74 7.17 2.77
CA ALA A 355 -30.09 8.36 3.55
C ALA A 355 -29.83 8.28 5.08
N HIS A 356 -29.58 7.08 5.63
CA HIS A 356 -29.24 6.93 7.05
C HIS A 356 -27.75 7.15 7.32
N ILE A 357 -26.89 7.14 6.29
CA ILE A 357 -25.45 7.44 6.45
C ILE A 357 -25.25 8.94 6.63
N ARG A 358 -24.55 9.29 7.72
CA ARG A 358 -24.24 10.68 8.11
C ARG A 358 -22.84 11.10 7.75
N LYS A 359 -21.90 10.15 7.75
CA LYS A 359 -20.49 10.41 7.60
C LYS A 359 -19.80 9.37 6.72
N ILE A 360 -18.90 9.85 5.86
CA ILE A 360 -17.94 9.03 5.11
C ILE A 360 -16.55 9.44 5.59
N GLU A 361 -15.77 8.50 6.11
CA GLU A 361 -14.42 8.78 6.61
C GLU A 361 -13.36 8.78 5.49
N LYS A 362 -12.14 9.15 5.86
CA LYS A 362 -11.04 9.30 4.91
C LYS A 362 -10.73 8.00 4.17
N TYR A 363 -10.37 8.11 2.89
CA TYR A 363 -10.01 7.00 2.00
C TYR A 363 -11.09 5.94 1.78
N ALA A 364 -12.33 6.16 2.22
CA ALA A 364 -13.38 5.12 2.23
C ALA A 364 -13.57 4.41 0.88
N PHE A 365 -13.50 5.12 -0.23
CA PHE A 365 -13.60 4.62 -1.61
C PHE A 365 -12.37 4.97 -2.46
N SER A 366 -11.20 5.01 -1.84
CA SER A 366 -9.98 5.37 -2.55
C SER A 366 -9.50 4.23 -3.47
N ASN A 367 -8.77 4.59 -4.54
CA ASN A 367 -8.16 3.65 -5.48
C ASN A 367 -9.14 2.67 -6.15
N ILE A 368 -10.36 3.13 -6.44
CA ILE A 368 -11.37 2.42 -7.23
C ILE A 368 -11.72 3.20 -8.50
N LYS A 369 -12.30 2.48 -9.49
CA LYS A 369 -12.75 3.11 -10.75
C LYS A 369 -14.22 3.49 -10.62
N ILE A 370 -14.50 4.65 -10.06
CA ILE A 370 -15.88 5.12 -9.84
C ILE A 370 -16.48 5.58 -11.17
N HIS A 371 -17.61 4.97 -11.55
CA HIS A 371 -18.43 5.40 -12.69
C HIS A 371 -19.55 6.34 -12.25
N SER A 372 -20.24 5.98 -11.16
CA SER A 372 -21.32 6.81 -10.62
C SER A 372 -21.31 6.84 -9.10
N VAL A 373 -21.72 7.99 -8.54
CA VAL A 373 -21.92 8.17 -7.09
C VAL A 373 -23.27 8.84 -6.87
N GLU A 374 -24.17 8.17 -6.15
CA GLU A 374 -25.43 8.74 -5.68
C GLU A 374 -25.29 9.05 -4.19
N LEU A 375 -25.25 10.33 -3.83
CA LEU A 375 -25.27 10.82 -2.46
C LEU A 375 -26.70 11.25 -2.11
N THR A 376 -27.19 10.86 -0.94
CA THR A 376 -28.56 11.16 -0.51
C THR A 376 -28.59 12.16 0.64
N GLU A 377 -29.73 12.83 0.82
CA GLU A 377 -29.96 13.74 1.92
C GLU A 377 -29.77 13.04 3.27
N GLY A 378 -29.15 13.75 4.20
CA GLY A 378 -28.74 13.24 5.51
C GLY A 378 -27.23 13.09 5.68
N LEU A 379 -26.47 12.93 4.59
CA LEU A 379 -25.02 12.92 4.63
C LEU A 379 -24.51 14.33 4.99
N THR A 380 -23.66 14.43 6.03
CA THR A 380 -23.17 15.72 6.55
C THR A 380 -21.68 15.95 6.36
N GLU A 381 -20.89 14.87 6.28
CA GLU A 381 -19.43 14.96 6.20
C GLU A 381 -18.84 13.95 5.22
N ILE A 382 -17.85 14.37 4.44
CA ILE A 382 -17.04 13.53 3.57
C ILE A 382 -15.55 13.77 3.90
N GLY A 383 -14.89 12.72 4.36
CA GLY A 383 -13.50 12.74 4.81
C GLY A 383 -12.48 12.83 3.67
N ALA A 384 -11.24 13.12 4.02
CA ALA A 384 -10.15 13.34 3.08
C ALA A 384 -9.93 12.14 2.15
N ASN A 385 -9.77 12.40 0.84
CA ASN A 385 -9.56 11.37 -0.18
C ASN A 385 -10.63 10.26 -0.19
N ALA A 386 -11.84 10.55 0.27
CA ALA A 386 -12.90 9.54 0.36
C ALA A 386 -13.29 9.01 -1.03
N PHE A 387 -13.41 9.88 -2.03
CA PHE A 387 -13.66 9.53 -3.41
C PHE A 387 -12.53 10.04 -4.30
N ILE A 388 -11.75 9.12 -4.85
CA ILE A 388 -10.72 9.46 -5.82
C ILE A 388 -11.18 9.00 -7.20
N PHE A 389 -11.65 9.96 -8.00
CA PHE A 389 -12.02 9.71 -9.39
C PHE A 389 -10.79 9.76 -10.29
N ASN A 390 -10.76 8.93 -11.32
CA ASN A 390 -9.72 9.07 -12.34
C ASN A 390 -10.04 10.25 -13.26
N PRO A 391 -9.29 11.35 -13.22
CA PRO A 391 -9.59 12.53 -14.04
C PRO A 391 -9.36 12.31 -15.54
N ASP A 392 -8.61 11.29 -15.93
CA ASP A 392 -8.30 10.95 -17.33
C ASP A 392 -9.26 9.90 -17.91
N CYS A 393 -10.29 9.48 -17.16
CA CYS A 393 -11.28 8.54 -17.68
C CYS A 393 -12.21 9.20 -18.72
N ASP A 394 -12.69 8.39 -19.69
CA ASP A 394 -13.54 8.88 -20.78
C ASP A 394 -15.02 9.10 -20.37
N TYR A 395 -15.45 8.60 -19.21
CA TYR A 395 -16.82 8.79 -18.72
C TYR A 395 -16.98 10.10 -17.93
N ASP A 396 -18.18 10.68 -18.03
CA ASP A 396 -18.54 11.91 -17.32
C ASP A 396 -18.97 11.54 -15.88
N THR A 397 -18.08 11.79 -14.92
CA THR A 397 -18.40 11.65 -13.50
C THR A 397 -19.12 12.90 -13.02
N GLU A 398 -20.38 12.75 -12.63
CA GLU A 398 -21.18 13.79 -12.01
C GLU A 398 -21.47 13.42 -10.56
N VAL A 399 -21.35 14.38 -9.66
CA VAL A 399 -21.68 14.23 -8.24
C VAL A 399 -22.61 15.36 -7.82
N ILE A 400 -23.81 15.00 -7.39
CA ILE A 400 -24.76 15.94 -6.80
C ILE A 400 -24.55 15.91 -5.29
N LEU A 401 -24.14 17.03 -4.73
CA LEU A 401 -23.98 17.17 -3.28
C LEU A 401 -25.35 17.44 -2.64
N PRO A 402 -25.77 16.63 -1.65
CA PRO A 402 -27.01 16.88 -0.92
C PRO A 402 -26.90 18.18 -0.09
N ALA A 403 -28.01 18.87 0.09
CA ALA A 403 -28.06 20.12 0.86
C ALA A 403 -27.70 19.94 2.35
N SER A 404 -27.74 18.71 2.82
CA SER A 404 -27.30 18.35 4.18
C SER A 404 -25.78 18.38 4.41
N ILE A 405 -24.97 18.43 3.33
CA ILE A 405 -23.50 18.47 3.46
C ILE A 405 -23.06 19.77 4.11
N LYS A 406 -22.31 19.62 5.21
CA LYS A 406 -21.75 20.75 5.98
C LYS A 406 -20.23 20.84 5.84
N LYS A 407 -19.55 19.70 5.68
CA LYS A 407 -18.09 19.64 5.70
C LYS A 407 -17.57 18.66 4.64
N LEU A 408 -16.59 19.14 3.89
CA LEU A 408 -15.78 18.37 2.99
C LEU A 408 -14.32 18.48 3.45
N ASP A 409 -13.61 17.37 3.56
CA ASP A 409 -12.18 17.40 3.84
C ASP A 409 -11.37 17.41 2.54
N SER A 410 -10.07 17.68 2.66
CA SER A 410 -9.15 17.85 1.54
C SER A 410 -9.20 16.67 0.56
N HIS A 411 -9.31 16.99 -0.74
CA HIS A 411 -9.33 16.01 -1.85
C HIS A 411 -10.46 14.97 -1.76
N SER A 412 -11.50 15.23 -0.97
CA SER A 412 -12.60 14.26 -0.76
C SER A 412 -13.40 13.93 -2.02
N LEU A 413 -13.38 14.81 -3.03
CA LEU A 413 -14.01 14.67 -4.34
C LEU A 413 -13.00 14.81 -5.48
N TYR A 414 -11.79 14.34 -5.25
CA TYR A 414 -10.68 14.47 -6.20
C TYR A 414 -10.99 13.84 -7.56
N GLY A 415 -10.80 14.61 -8.63
CA GLY A 415 -10.92 14.11 -10.00
C GLY A 415 -12.34 14.08 -10.57
N VAL A 416 -13.36 14.47 -9.81
CA VAL A 416 -14.74 14.57 -10.31
C VAL A 416 -14.83 15.58 -11.46
N LYS A 417 -15.62 15.27 -12.51
CA LYS A 417 -15.76 16.15 -13.69
C LYS A 417 -16.80 17.22 -13.51
N HIS A 418 -17.89 16.90 -12.84
CA HIS A 418 -18.99 17.81 -12.64
C HIS A 418 -19.53 17.67 -11.22
N ILE A 419 -19.60 18.79 -10.49
CA ILE A 419 -20.22 18.87 -9.18
C ILE A 419 -21.41 19.80 -9.26
N ILE A 420 -22.55 19.35 -8.74
CA ILE A 420 -23.76 20.13 -8.59
C ILE A 420 -23.97 20.34 -7.09
N VAL A 421 -24.12 21.58 -6.68
CA VAL A 421 -24.32 21.98 -5.30
C VAL A 421 -25.36 23.11 -5.22
N THR A 422 -26.13 23.11 -4.13
CA THR A 422 -26.99 24.23 -3.75
C THR A 422 -26.41 24.96 -2.55
N THR A 423 -26.57 26.28 -2.51
CA THR A 423 -26.22 27.06 -1.32
C THR A 423 -27.21 26.79 -0.18
N ASP A 424 -26.78 26.98 1.06
CA ASP A 424 -27.66 26.92 2.21
C ASP A 424 -28.60 28.14 2.29
N SER A 425 -29.47 28.20 3.31
CA SER A 425 -30.41 29.32 3.54
C SER A 425 -29.74 30.68 3.69
N ASN A 426 -28.45 30.73 3.95
CA ASN A 426 -27.64 31.95 4.06
C ASN A 426 -26.83 32.23 2.79
N GLY A 427 -27.02 31.44 1.73
CA GLY A 427 -26.26 31.52 0.48
C GLY A 427 -24.85 30.97 0.57
N MET A 428 -24.53 30.15 1.58
CA MET A 428 -23.19 29.61 1.81
C MET A 428 -22.99 28.30 1.06
N LEU A 429 -21.77 28.09 0.53
CA LEU A 429 -21.32 26.82 0.01
C LEU A 429 -20.87 25.88 1.15
N PRO A 430 -20.86 24.54 0.94
CA PRO A 430 -20.27 23.61 1.89
C PRO A 430 -18.83 23.97 2.20
N HIS A 431 -18.44 23.83 3.48
CA HIS A 431 -17.09 24.15 3.94
C HIS A 431 -16.02 23.31 3.23
N ASN A 432 -14.94 23.95 2.75
CA ASN A 432 -13.82 23.38 2.02
C ASN A 432 -14.18 22.75 0.65
N LEU A 433 -15.21 23.19 -0.02
CA LEU A 433 -15.63 22.65 -1.31
C LEU A 433 -14.50 22.67 -2.35
N PHE A 434 -13.74 23.75 -2.42
CA PHE A 434 -12.70 23.93 -3.43
C PHE A 434 -11.46 23.09 -3.13
N ASP A 435 -11.07 22.92 -1.86
CA ASP A 435 -10.01 22.03 -1.43
C ASP A 435 -10.39 20.54 -1.62
N ALA A 436 -11.67 20.23 -1.48
CA ALA A 436 -12.20 18.89 -1.75
C ALA A 436 -12.06 18.46 -3.22
N ILE A 437 -12.19 19.41 -4.15
CA ILE A 437 -12.09 19.18 -5.60
C ILE A 437 -10.64 19.16 -6.08
N GLY A 438 -9.79 19.98 -5.47
CA GLY A 438 -8.45 20.31 -5.94
C GLY A 438 -7.39 19.26 -5.69
N THR A 439 -6.29 19.36 -6.41
CA THR A 439 -5.11 18.54 -6.21
C THR A 439 -3.84 19.34 -6.35
N GLY A 440 -2.78 18.89 -5.67
CA GLY A 440 -1.43 19.42 -5.83
C GLY A 440 -0.62 18.81 -6.98
N ASN A 441 -1.18 17.90 -7.78
CA ASN A 441 -0.40 17.13 -8.76
C ASN A 441 -0.71 17.52 -10.21
N ASN A 442 0.30 18.05 -10.92
CA ASN A 442 0.20 18.60 -12.27
C ASN A 442 0.27 17.53 -13.39
N SER A 443 0.19 16.24 -13.08
CA SER A 443 0.43 15.15 -14.05
C SER A 443 -0.78 14.74 -14.88
N PHE A 444 -1.96 15.36 -14.68
CA PHE A 444 -3.18 14.98 -15.37
C PHE A 444 -3.45 15.81 -16.64
N LYS A 445 -4.07 15.16 -17.63
CA LYS A 445 -4.47 15.80 -18.89
C LYS A 445 -5.58 16.83 -18.70
N ARG A 446 -6.40 16.63 -17.67
CA ARG A 446 -7.54 17.48 -17.37
C ARG A 446 -7.14 18.64 -16.47
N ILE A 447 -7.65 19.82 -16.78
CA ILE A 447 -7.28 21.09 -16.15
C ILE A 447 -8.42 21.76 -15.36
N SER A 448 -9.65 21.27 -15.48
CA SER A 448 -10.83 21.91 -14.84
C SER A 448 -11.90 20.92 -14.43
N THR A 449 -12.69 21.29 -13.42
CA THR A 449 -13.94 20.68 -13.00
C THR A 449 -15.08 21.66 -13.27
N LYS A 450 -16.21 21.17 -13.77
CA LYS A 450 -17.43 21.96 -13.86
C LYS A 450 -18.11 21.99 -12.49
N LEU A 451 -18.46 23.17 -12.00
CA LEU A 451 -19.22 23.38 -10.78
C LEU A 451 -20.53 24.08 -11.12
N THR A 452 -21.66 23.46 -10.80
CA THR A 452 -22.98 24.10 -10.92
C THR A 452 -23.43 24.51 -9.52
N VAL A 453 -23.60 25.81 -9.30
CA VAL A 453 -24.13 26.39 -8.05
C VAL A 453 -25.49 27.01 -8.33
N ASP A 454 -26.55 26.55 -7.68
CA ASP A 454 -27.90 27.04 -7.81
C ASP A 454 -28.36 27.15 -9.29
N GLY A 455 -27.96 26.16 -10.10
CA GLY A 455 -28.28 26.07 -11.51
C GLY A 455 -27.42 26.90 -12.46
N LYS A 456 -26.40 27.61 -11.99
CA LYS A 456 -25.40 28.31 -12.81
C LYS A 456 -24.10 27.58 -12.89
N ASP A 457 -23.51 27.50 -14.07
CA ASP A 457 -22.29 26.77 -14.37
C ASP A 457 -21.02 27.63 -14.24
N TYR A 458 -20.03 27.09 -13.60
CA TYR A 458 -18.70 27.67 -13.44
C TYR A 458 -17.64 26.61 -13.77
N LEU A 459 -16.51 27.03 -14.35
CA LEU A 459 -15.34 26.19 -14.51
C LEU A 459 -14.34 26.50 -13.41
N ILE A 460 -13.91 25.47 -12.67
CA ILE A 460 -12.96 25.58 -11.57
C ILE A 460 -11.67 24.89 -11.99
N PRO A 461 -10.48 25.47 -11.76
CA PRO A 461 -9.21 24.81 -12.05
C PRO A 461 -9.08 23.54 -11.21
N PHE A 462 -8.64 22.45 -11.85
CA PHE A 462 -8.57 21.14 -11.19
C PHE A 462 -7.40 21.04 -10.21
N ALA A 463 -6.31 21.76 -10.40
CA ALA A 463 -5.10 21.64 -9.59
C ALA A 463 -4.55 22.99 -9.15
N GLY A 464 -3.93 23.01 -7.97
CA GLY A 464 -3.10 24.09 -7.47
C GLY A 464 -3.48 24.63 -6.09
N GLY A 465 -2.48 25.10 -5.37
CA GLY A 465 -2.62 25.75 -4.06
C GLY A 465 -3.48 27.03 -4.03
N GLN A 466 -4.04 27.42 -5.18
CA GLN A 466 -4.96 28.53 -5.28
C GLN A 466 -6.38 28.18 -4.78
N LEU A 467 -6.77 26.89 -4.84
CA LEU A 467 -8.13 26.47 -4.45
C LEU A 467 -8.39 26.63 -2.96
N SER A 468 -7.39 26.43 -2.12
CA SER A 468 -7.51 26.71 -0.69
C SER A 468 -7.80 28.18 -0.38
N LYS A 469 -7.36 29.12 -1.26
CA LYS A 469 -7.70 30.54 -1.12
C LYS A 469 -9.17 30.80 -1.42
N TRP A 470 -9.79 30.04 -2.33
CA TRP A 470 -11.22 30.14 -2.60
C TRP A 470 -12.06 29.74 -1.38
N ASP A 471 -11.67 28.66 -0.70
CA ASP A 471 -12.31 28.26 0.55
C ASP A 471 -12.18 29.33 1.64
N GLU A 472 -11.06 30.03 1.73
CA GLU A 472 -10.89 31.18 2.64
C GLU A 472 -11.85 32.32 2.31
N TYR A 473 -12.06 32.63 1.01
CA TYR A 473 -13.00 33.67 0.60
C TYR A 473 -14.45 33.30 0.93
N PHE A 474 -14.87 32.08 0.56
CA PHE A 474 -16.26 31.64 0.73
C PHE A 474 -16.61 31.10 2.12
N LYS A 475 -15.65 31.05 3.04
CA LYS A 475 -15.85 30.56 4.39
C LYS A 475 -16.76 31.44 5.25
N MET A 476 -16.77 32.75 4.99
CA MET A 476 -17.45 33.75 5.82
C MET A 476 -18.48 34.58 5.08
N ILE A 477 -18.63 34.41 3.78
CA ILE A 477 -19.52 35.22 2.95
C ILE A 477 -20.33 34.34 2.01
N PRO A 478 -21.58 34.73 1.70
CA PRO A 478 -22.40 34.05 0.73
C PRO A 478 -21.70 33.95 -0.62
N PHE A 479 -21.99 32.87 -1.36
CA PHE A 479 -21.47 32.71 -2.70
C PHE A 479 -21.96 33.83 -3.62
N ASP A 480 -21.03 34.57 -4.21
CA ASP A 480 -21.30 35.62 -5.19
C ASP A 480 -20.35 35.48 -6.38
N GLU A 481 -20.90 35.43 -7.57
CA GLU A 481 -20.11 35.36 -8.81
C GLU A 481 -19.13 36.53 -9.01
N ASN A 482 -19.38 37.68 -8.39
CA ASN A 482 -18.45 38.81 -8.42
C ASN A 482 -17.17 38.55 -7.64
N ILE A 483 -17.20 37.65 -6.66
CA ILE A 483 -15.99 37.25 -5.90
C ILE A 483 -15.07 36.43 -6.80
N ILE A 484 -15.62 35.60 -7.69
CA ILE A 484 -14.86 34.89 -8.71
C ILE A 484 -14.05 35.88 -9.58
N LEU A 485 -14.61 37.08 -9.84
CA LEU A 485 -13.89 38.11 -10.57
C LEU A 485 -12.63 38.57 -9.85
N HIS A 486 -12.69 38.79 -8.54
CA HIS A 486 -11.51 39.18 -7.72
C HIS A 486 -10.45 38.11 -7.76
N PHE A 487 -10.84 36.84 -7.69
CA PHE A 487 -9.92 35.74 -7.80
C PHE A 487 -9.12 35.76 -9.13
N TYR A 488 -9.78 35.98 -10.26
CA TYR A 488 -9.10 36.12 -11.55
C TYR A 488 -8.19 37.35 -11.63
N GLN A 489 -8.50 38.41 -10.87
CA GLN A 489 -7.65 39.59 -10.78
C GLN A 489 -6.34 39.33 -10.03
N ASP A 490 -6.33 38.41 -9.07
CA ASP A 490 -5.16 38.07 -8.26
C ASP A 490 -4.20 37.06 -8.93
N ILE A 491 -4.60 36.41 -10.03
CA ILE A 491 -3.71 35.50 -10.77
C ILE A 491 -2.55 36.30 -11.40
N ASP A 492 -1.32 35.86 -11.16
CA ASP A 492 -0.12 36.45 -11.74
C ASP A 492 0.68 35.47 -12.64
N ASP A 493 1.71 35.99 -13.34
CA ASP A 493 2.51 35.18 -14.30
C ASP A 493 3.48 34.22 -13.63
N ARG A 494 3.58 34.21 -12.31
CA ARG A 494 4.37 33.25 -11.52
C ARG A 494 3.60 31.97 -11.24
N GLU A 495 2.29 31.96 -11.53
CA GLU A 495 1.46 30.78 -11.37
C GLU A 495 1.93 29.64 -12.31
N PRO A 496 1.70 28.35 -11.91
CA PRO A 496 2.05 27.21 -12.73
C PRO A 496 1.38 27.19 -14.12
N ASP A 497 1.99 26.50 -15.06
CA ASP A 497 1.51 26.39 -16.45
C ASP A 497 0.06 25.89 -16.59
N PHE A 498 -0.42 25.06 -15.66
CA PHE A 498 -1.80 24.58 -15.71
C PHE A 498 -2.83 25.72 -15.54
N ILE A 499 -2.53 26.80 -14.79
CA ILE A 499 -3.42 27.96 -14.68
C ILE A 499 -3.55 28.68 -16.03
N ARG A 500 -2.45 28.81 -16.78
CA ARG A 500 -2.49 29.38 -18.14
C ARG A 500 -3.33 28.51 -19.07
N ARG A 501 -3.18 27.19 -19.01
CA ARG A 501 -3.99 26.22 -19.76
C ARG A 501 -5.47 26.37 -19.40
N PHE A 502 -5.77 26.41 -18.10
CA PHE A 502 -7.12 26.60 -17.59
C PHE A 502 -7.75 27.91 -18.12
N LEU A 503 -7.05 29.05 -18.04
CA LEU A 503 -7.57 30.32 -18.53
C LEU A 503 -7.85 30.31 -20.05
N ILE A 504 -7.01 29.62 -20.83
CA ILE A 504 -7.23 29.45 -22.28
C ILE A 504 -8.50 28.61 -22.53
N GLU A 505 -8.68 27.52 -21.80
CA GLU A 505 -9.87 26.67 -21.96
C GLU A 505 -11.16 27.37 -21.48
N LEU A 506 -11.07 28.13 -20.41
CA LEU A 506 -12.19 28.83 -19.80
C LEU A 506 -12.69 30.00 -20.65
N TYR A 507 -11.81 30.79 -21.30
CA TYR A 507 -12.13 32.05 -21.95
C TYR A 507 -13.32 32.00 -22.93
N PRO A 508 -13.45 30.99 -23.81
CA PRO A 508 -14.59 30.94 -24.75
C PRO A 508 -15.94 30.61 -24.08
N THR A 509 -15.93 29.96 -22.90
CA THR A 509 -17.13 29.45 -22.22
C THR A 509 -17.77 30.49 -21.28
N ILE A 510 -17.14 31.64 -21.09
CA ILE A 510 -17.60 32.67 -20.17
C ILE A 510 -18.63 33.57 -20.81
N ASP A 511 -19.82 33.60 -20.26
CA ASP A 511 -20.91 34.52 -20.68
C ASP A 511 -20.83 35.86 -19.94
N ASN A 512 -20.36 35.90 -18.68
CA ASN A 512 -20.21 37.14 -17.95
C ASN A 512 -19.11 38.02 -18.54
N GLN A 513 -19.51 39.14 -19.12
CA GLN A 513 -18.63 40.04 -19.88
C GLN A 513 -17.53 40.69 -19.00
N LYS A 514 -17.79 40.94 -17.73
CA LYS A 514 -16.77 41.48 -16.80
C LYS A 514 -15.67 40.47 -16.53
N ILE A 515 -16.06 39.24 -16.19
CA ILE A 515 -15.12 38.12 -15.97
C ILE A 515 -14.31 37.83 -17.23
N LYS A 516 -15.00 37.77 -18.41
CA LYS A 516 -14.35 37.55 -19.71
C LYS A 516 -13.30 38.61 -20.01
N THR A 517 -13.61 39.86 -19.71
CA THR A 517 -12.70 41.01 -19.90
C THR A 517 -11.46 40.87 -19.02
N GLU A 518 -11.61 40.53 -17.75
CA GLU A 518 -10.46 40.35 -16.84
C GLU A 518 -9.57 39.15 -17.24
N ILE A 519 -10.17 38.03 -17.56
CA ILE A 519 -9.40 36.87 -18.07
C ILE A 519 -8.68 37.22 -19.38
N GLY A 520 -9.33 37.95 -20.28
CA GLY A 520 -8.70 38.44 -21.50
C GLY A 520 -7.47 39.34 -21.24
N LYS A 521 -7.55 40.24 -20.24
CA LYS A 521 -6.41 41.04 -19.81
C LYS A 521 -5.25 40.16 -19.28
N LYS A 522 -5.56 39.13 -18.45
CA LYS A 522 -4.58 38.19 -17.92
C LYS A 522 -3.95 37.35 -19.03
N LEU A 523 -4.73 36.78 -19.93
CA LEU A 523 -4.23 36.03 -21.10
C LEU A 523 -3.30 36.90 -21.98
N ARG A 524 -3.64 38.18 -22.14
CA ARG A 524 -2.78 39.13 -22.87
C ARG A 524 -1.49 39.43 -22.09
N ALA A 525 -1.55 39.58 -20.78
CA ALA A 525 -0.36 39.80 -19.96
C ALA A 525 0.59 38.59 -19.99
N PHE A 526 0.03 37.37 -19.97
CA PHE A 526 0.79 36.10 -19.93
C PHE A 526 1.23 35.59 -21.30
N GLN A 527 1.00 36.29 -22.39
CA GLN A 527 1.22 35.82 -23.76
C GLN A 527 2.63 35.23 -23.98
N ARG A 528 3.68 35.81 -23.40
CA ARG A 528 5.06 35.29 -23.52
C ARG A 528 5.26 33.97 -22.82
N SER A 529 4.72 33.82 -21.62
CA SER A 529 4.77 32.59 -20.84
C SER A 529 3.93 31.49 -21.46
N ILE A 530 2.75 31.85 -22.04
CA ILE A 530 1.92 30.92 -22.82
C ILE A 530 2.68 30.41 -24.05
N PHE A 531 3.37 31.29 -24.79
CA PHE A 531 4.16 30.87 -25.94
C PHE A 531 5.31 29.94 -25.54
N LYS A 532 6.02 30.26 -24.45
CA LYS A 532 7.10 29.41 -23.92
C LYS A 532 6.57 28.03 -23.53
N MET A 533 5.44 27.98 -22.79
CA MET A 533 4.77 26.75 -22.38
C MET A 533 4.35 25.89 -23.58
N CYS A 534 3.66 26.48 -24.55
CA CYS A 534 3.13 25.73 -25.70
C CYS A 534 4.17 25.36 -26.75
N LEU A 535 5.27 26.09 -26.85
CA LEU A 535 6.39 25.73 -27.73
C LEU A 535 7.35 24.70 -27.11
N SER A 536 7.18 24.39 -25.82
CA SER A 536 7.96 23.35 -25.15
C SER A 536 7.50 21.96 -25.61
N ASP A 537 8.46 21.07 -25.86
CA ASP A 537 8.20 19.66 -26.16
C ASP A 537 8.07 18.80 -24.88
N THR A 538 8.01 19.45 -23.72
CA THR A 538 7.90 18.80 -22.42
C THR A 538 6.68 19.28 -21.66
N ASP A 539 6.10 18.40 -20.85
CA ASP A 539 5.09 18.77 -19.85
C ASP A 539 5.70 19.52 -18.65
N ALA A 540 4.87 19.93 -17.71
CA ALA A 540 5.30 20.63 -16.49
C ALA A 540 6.24 19.79 -15.60
N SER A 541 6.30 18.47 -15.80
CA SER A 541 7.16 17.51 -15.09
C SER A 541 8.45 17.19 -15.86
N GLY A 542 8.67 17.80 -17.05
CA GLY A 542 9.85 17.57 -17.89
C GLY A 542 9.76 16.33 -18.78
N ASN A 543 8.60 15.65 -18.86
CA ASN A 543 8.42 14.51 -19.75
C ASN A 543 8.14 14.98 -21.18
N LYS A 544 8.68 14.27 -22.19
CA LYS A 544 8.38 14.58 -23.60
C LYS A 544 6.90 14.39 -23.90
N ILE A 545 6.27 15.42 -24.45
CA ILE A 545 4.91 15.36 -24.98
C ILE A 545 4.99 14.80 -26.40
N ASN A 546 4.44 13.61 -26.61
CA ASN A 546 4.45 12.92 -27.91
C ASN A 546 3.21 13.24 -28.78
N ASP A 547 2.41 14.24 -28.40
CA ASP A 547 1.22 14.64 -29.12
C ASP A 547 1.20 16.15 -29.44
N ASN A 548 0.31 16.56 -30.35
CA ASN A 548 0.15 17.96 -30.76
C ASN A 548 -0.78 18.75 -29.80
N SER A 549 -0.94 18.36 -28.55
CA SER A 549 -1.86 19.00 -27.60
C SER A 549 -1.47 20.45 -27.30
N ASN A 550 -0.17 20.72 -27.17
CA ASN A 550 0.35 22.06 -26.96
C ASN A 550 0.15 22.96 -28.19
N ASP A 551 0.30 22.43 -29.39
CA ASP A 551 0.08 23.19 -30.63
C ASP A 551 -1.41 23.52 -30.80
N LYS A 552 -2.31 22.58 -30.52
CA LYS A 552 -3.77 22.81 -30.51
C LYS A 552 -4.18 23.87 -29.49
N LEU A 553 -3.64 23.81 -28.29
CA LEU A 553 -3.90 24.80 -27.24
C LEU A 553 -3.41 26.19 -27.65
N LEU A 554 -2.23 26.28 -28.27
CA LEU A 554 -1.67 27.54 -28.75
C LEU A 554 -2.52 28.13 -29.89
N LEU A 555 -2.94 27.34 -30.86
CA LEU A 555 -3.84 27.78 -31.94
C LEU A 555 -5.18 28.27 -31.39
N LYS A 556 -5.72 27.56 -30.38
CA LYS A 556 -6.95 28.00 -29.68
C LYS A 556 -6.74 29.37 -29.02
N TYR A 557 -5.63 29.56 -28.31
CA TYR A 557 -5.30 30.85 -27.68
C TYR A 557 -5.18 31.99 -28.73
N LEU A 558 -4.46 31.73 -29.83
CA LEU A 558 -4.29 32.71 -30.91
C LEU A 558 -5.62 33.13 -31.55
N SER A 559 -6.59 32.22 -31.62
CA SER A 559 -7.93 32.53 -32.18
C SER A 559 -8.70 33.59 -31.40
N TYR A 560 -8.32 33.86 -30.15
CA TYR A 560 -8.96 34.90 -29.32
C TYR A 560 -8.54 36.34 -29.69
N ASN A 561 -7.54 36.49 -30.52
CA ASN A 561 -7.05 37.81 -30.97
C ASN A 561 -6.58 38.72 -29.81
N LEU A 562 -6.08 38.15 -28.72
CA LEU A 562 -5.62 38.88 -27.53
C LEU A 562 -4.14 39.31 -27.58
N CYS A 563 -3.38 38.79 -28.53
CA CYS A 563 -1.93 38.97 -28.57
C CYS A 563 -1.53 40.34 -29.14
N THR A 564 -0.39 40.87 -28.66
CA THR A 564 0.21 42.09 -29.25
C THR A 564 1.01 41.73 -30.50
N GLU A 565 1.15 42.68 -31.42
CA GLU A 565 1.92 42.52 -32.66
C GLU A 565 3.37 42.09 -32.42
N ASN A 566 4.02 42.71 -31.41
CA ASN A 566 5.39 42.37 -31.06
C ASN A 566 5.53 40.93 -30.49
N ALA A 567 4.57 40.48 -29.73
CA ALA A 567 4.54 39.12 -29.22
C ALA A 567 4.32 38.10 -30.36
N LEU A 568 3.41 38.40 -31.30
CA LEU A 568 3.19 37.54 -32.48
C LEU A 568 4.43 37.46 -33.38
N LYS A 569 5.16 38.56 -33.58
CA LYS A 569 6.42 38.54 -34.31
C LYS A 569 7.47 37.63 -33.61
N THR A 570 7.54 37.71 -32.28
CA THR A 570 8.42 36.84 -31.51
C THR A 570 8.01 35.38 -31.62
N LEU A 571 6.70 35.09 -31.56
CA LEU A 571 6.16 33.75 -31.72
C LEU A 571 6.49 33.18 -33.11
N ALA A 572 6.22 33.95 -34.19
CA ALA A 572 6.52 33.52 -35.56
C ALA A 572 7.97 33.14 -35.73
N ASN A 573 8.90 33.99 -35.25
CA ASN A 573 10.33 33.70 -35.30
C ASN A 573 10.71 32.42 -34.54
N ASN A 574 10.14 32.18 -33.34
CA ASN A 574 10.43 31.00 -32.56
C ASN A 574 9.81 29.73 -33.16
N ALA A 575 8.60 29.80 -33.64
CA ALA A 575 7.92 28.71 -34.35
C ALA A 575 8.69 28.30 -35.61
N ASN A 576 9.16 29.27 -36.37
CA ASN A 576 9.97 29.00 -37.56
C ASN A 576 11.30 28.28 -37.23
N LYS A 577 11.98 28.70 -36.15
CA LYS A 577 13.22 28.03 -35.68
C LYS A 577 12.95 26.58 -35.20
N LEU A 578 11.77 26.30 -34.70
CA LEU A 578 11.35 24.98 -34.20
C LEU A 578 10.66 24.12 -35.28
N GLY A 579 10.53 24.61 -36.50
CA GLY A 579 9.88 23.92 -37.62
C GLY A 579 8.34 23.77 -37.45
N LYS A 580 7.71 24.56 -36.57
CA LYS A 580 6.26 24.55 -36.33
C LYS A 580 5.54 25.42 -37.36
N VAL A 581 5.36 24.86 -38.56
CA VAL A 581 4.89 25.62 -39.76
C VAL A 581 3.50 26.21 -39.56
N ASP A 582 2.55 25.44 -38.98
CA ASP A 582 1.16 25.87 -38.78
C ASP A 582 1.07 27.04 -37.80
N ILE A 583 1.82 26.98 -36.70
CA ILE A 583 1.88 28.07 -35.71
C ILE A 583 2.49 29.32 -36.31
N ASN A 584 3.57 29.17 -37.09
CA ASN A 584 4.19 30.28 -37.77
C ASN A 584 3.22 30.96 -38.75
N ALA A 585 2.55 30.18 -39.61
CA ALA A 585 1.57 30.67 -40.55
C ALA A 585 0.43 31.42 -39.87
N TYR A 586 -0.13 30.84 -38.79
CA TYR A 586 -1.22 31.48 -38.04
C TYR A 586 -0.76 32.77 -37.33
N ALA A 587 0.44 32.82 -36.78
CA ALA A 587 0.97 34.03 -36.16
C ALA A 587 1.15 35.16 -37.19
N LEU A 588 1.63 34.86 -38.39
CA LEU A 588 1.79 35.81 -39.47
C LEU A 588 0.43 36.34 -39.98
N GLN A 589 -0.56 35.46 -40.11
CA GLN A 589 -1.94 35.84 -40.44
C GLN A 589 -2.56 36.77 -39.38
N ALA A 590 -2.35 36.45 -38.10
CA ALA A 590 -2.83 37.28 -36.98
C ALA A 590 -2.19 38.69 -37.00
N ILE A 591 -0.92 38.81 -37.38
CA ILE A 591 -0.23 40.12 -37.57
C ILE A 591 -0.87 40.90 -38.71
N SER A 592 -1.14 40.24 -39.85
CA SER A 592 -1.83 40.88 -40.99
C SER A 592 -3.18 41.43 -40.58
N ASN A 593 -3.98 40.62 -39.88
CA ASN A 593 -5.32 41.04 -39.44
C ASN A 593 -5.28 42.24 -38.48
N LEU A 594 -4.28 42.31 -37.58
CA LEU A 594 -4.07 43.46 -36.69
C LEU A 594 -3.71 44.74 -37.48
N ASN A 595 -2.94 44.61 -38.54
CA ASN A 595 -2.54 45.76 -39.38
C ASN A 595 -3.68 46.29 -40.23
N ASP A 596 -4.52 45.40 -40.72
CA ASP A 596 -5.72 45.78 -41.52
C ASP A 596 -6.79 46.44 -40.62
N SER A 597 -6.97 45.99 -39.40
CA SER A 597 -7.88 46.63 -38.42
C SER A 597 -7.41 48.02 -38.01
N LYS A 598 -6.09 48.27 -37.93
CA LYS A 598 -5.55 49.62 -37.70
C LYS A 598 -5.74 50.57 -38.88
N LYS A 599 -5.65 50.06 -40.11
CA LYS A 599 -5.91 50.87 -41.34
C LYS A 599 -7.37 51.27 -41.43
N THR A 600 -8.32 50.45 -41.00
CA THR A 600 -9.74 50.75 -41.01
C THR A 600 -10.15 51.76 -39.94
N SER A 601 -9.49 51.73 -38.76
CA SER A 601 -9.75 52.69 -37.66
C SER A 601 -9.16 54.09 -37.94
N PHE A 602 -8.25 54.29 -38.90
CA PHE A 602 -7.73 55.58 -39.34
C PHE A 602 -8.52 56.19 -40.50
N ARG A 603 -9.56 55.50 -41.01
CA ARG A 603 -10.41 55.96 -42.10
C ARG A 603 -11.83 56.40 -41.67
N LEU A 604 -12.13 56.43 -40.37
CA LEU A 604 -13.30 56.99 -39.73
C LEU A 604 -12.87 58.19 -38.87
#